data_05a2a7af1863831477b9e1a45a914f48
#
_entry.id   05a2a7af1863831477b9e1a45a914f48
#
_cell.length_a   1.000
_cell.length_b   1.000
_cell.length_c   1.000
_cell.angle_alpha   90.00
_cell.angle_beta   90.00
_cell.angle_gamma   90.00
#
_symmetry.space_group_name_H-M   'P 1'
#
loop_
_entity.id
_entity.type
_entity.pdbx_description
1 polymer ?
#
loop_
_entity_poly.entity_id
_entity_poly.type
_entity_poly.pdbx_seq_one_letter_code
_entity_poly.pdbx_strand_id
1 'polypeptide(L)'
;LDANDIGVDGFLVKPVPADVLPYLPQRLGLRVDQLHLHGRVLYDVVAGLTQTDSVWRGNIQARQLAGYVEYHPAGKAHPQGLVFARLSHLLLPEGAADQADRLLQSQPQQMPALDISVKEFALAGRALGSLAVQAQNQRRDGQPQWVLDRFDVTLPEAVLTAQGTWGGPDAQRRRTQHGVH
;
A
#
# COMPACT_ATOMS: atom_id res chain seq x y z
N LEU A 1 -29.55 -12.35 0.71
CA LEU A 1 -28.31 -12.09 -0.05
C LEU A 1 -27.18 -12.20 0.95
N ASP A 2 -26.48 -13.34 0.92
CA ASP A 2 -25.29 -13.56 1.75
C ASP A 2 -24.17 -12.64 1.26
N ALA A 3 -23.77 -11.71 2.11
CA ALA A 3 -22.68 -10.76 1.85
C ALA A 3 -21.29 -11.43 1.87
N ASN A 4 -21.21 -12.75 1.98
CA ASN A 4 -19.99 -13.50 2.06
C ASN A 4 -19.28 -13.73 0.71
N ASP A 5 -19.89 -13.31 -0.40
CA ASP A 5 -19.36 -13.58 -1.74
C ASP A 5 -19.28 -12.33 -2.63
N ILE A 6 -19.08 -11.17 -2.04
CA ILE A 6 -18.70 -9.98 -2.80
C ILE A 6 -17.18 -10.02 -2.94
N GLY A 7 -16.72 -10.70 -3.97
CA GLY A 7 -15.34 -10.62 -4.44
C GLY A 7 -15.02 -9.18 -4.84
N VAL A 8 -14.37 -8.43 -3.98
CA VAL A 8 -13.92 -7.06 -4.24
C VAL A 8 -12.60 -7.05 -5.02
N ASP A 9 -12.16 -8.21 -5.51
CA ASP A 9 -10.93 -8.39 -6.30
C ASP A 9 -10.86 -7.55 -7.58
N GLY A 10 -12.00 -7.00 -8.01
CA GLY A 10 -12.07 -6.13 -9.18
C GLY A 10 -12.14 -4.63 -8.89
N PHE A 11 -12.35 -4.21 -7.64
CA PHE A 11 -12.71 -2.81 -7.35
C PHE A 11 -11.52 -1.88 -7.10
N LEU A 12 -10.35 -2.41 -6.75
CA LEU A 12 -9.18 -1.59 -6.36
C LEU A 12 -7.98 -1.70 -7.29
N VAL A 13 -7.99 -2.55 -8.33
CA VAL A 13 -6.78 -2.85 -9.13
C VAL A 13 -6.95 -2.64 -10.63
N LYS A 14 -8.16 -2.59 -11.14
CA LYS A 14 -8.37 -2.10 -12.50
C LYS A 14 -8.67 -0.61 -12.42
N PRO A 15 -8.04 0.23 -13.26
CA PRO A 15 -8.50 1.59 -13.41
C PRO A 15 -9.99 1.52 -13.72
N VAL A 16 -10.81 2.05 -12.80
CA VAL A 16 -12.25 2.13 -13.01
C VAL A 16 -12.41 2.93 -14.29
N PRO A 17 -13.06 2.39 -15.32
CA PRO A 17 -13.29 3.13 -16.56
C PRO A 17 -13.94 4.48 -16.23
N ALA A 18 -13.51 5.54 -16.89
CA ALA A 18 -13.95 6.91 -16.58
C ALA A 18 -15.48 7.10 -16.69
N ASP A 19 -16.13 6.24 -17.45
CA ASP A 19 -17.59 6.18 -17.62
C ASP A 19 -18.34 5.58 -16.42
N VAL A 20 -17.66 4.83 -15.55
CA VAL A 20 -18.25 4.25 -14.33
C VAL A 20 -18.08 5.17 -13.11
N LEU A 21 -17.11 6.10 -13.14
CA LEU A 21 -16.83 7.03 -12.04
C LEU A 21 -18.05 7.84 -11.56
N PRO A 22 -18.97 8.32 -12.42
CA PRO A 22 -20.16 9.06 -12.00
C PRO A 22 -21.18 8.22 -11.20
N TYR A 23 -21.10 6.89 -11.30
CA TYR A 23 -22.03 5.97 -10.66
C TYR A 23 -21.53 5.41 -9.33
N LEU A 24 -20.27 5.70 -8.94
CA LEU A 24 -19.76 5.29 -7.65
C LEU A 24 -20.38 6.16 -6.54
N PRO A 25 -20.83 5.55 -5.44
CA PRO A 25 -21.33 6.30 -4.31
C PRO A 25 -20.22 7.18 -3.74
N GLN A 26 -20.50 8.44 -3.46
CA GLN A 26 -19.53 9.36 -2.83
C GLN A 26 -19.16 8.95 -1.40
N ARG A 27 -19.92 8.04 -0.82
CA ARG A 27 -19.68 7.48 0.51
C ARG A 27 -19.85 5.97 0.46
N LEU A 28 -18.87 5.27 1.00
CA LEU A 28 -18.88 3.82 1.13
C LEU A 28 -18.74 3.46 2.61
N GLY A 29 -19.75 2.80 3.15
CA GLY A 29 -19.69 2.13 4.46
C GLY A 29 -19.62 0.63 4.23
N LEU A 30 -18.61 -0.02 4.80
CA LEU A 30 -18.40 -1.46 4.70
C LEU A 30 -18.31 -2.05 6.10
N ARG A 31 -19.04 -3.15 6.32
CA ARG A 31 -18.86 -4.01 7.49
C ARG A 31 -18.99 -5.45 7.05
N VAL A 32 -17.88 -6.18 7.10
CA VAL A 32 -17.81 -7.59 6.69
C VAL A 32 -16.88 -8.36 7.63
N ASP A 33 -17.18 -9.64 7.84
CA ASP A 33 -16.37 -10.50 8.69
C ASP A 33 -15.06 -10.89 7.99
N GLN A 34 -15.09 -11.01 6.67
CA GLN A 34 -13.93 -11.32 5.85
C GLN A 34 -13.96 -10.51 4.56
N LEU A 35 -12.85 -9.87 4.25
CA LEU A 35 -12.62 -9.15 3.00
C LEU A 35 -11.42 -9.76 2.28
N HIS A 36 -11.65 -10.30 1.11
CA HIS A 36 -10.61 -10.88 0.27
C HIS A 36 -10.02 -9.81 -0.67
N LEU A 37 -8.73 -9.53 -0.52
CA LEU A 37 -7.99 -8.56 -1.32
C LEU A 37 -6.67 -9.17 -1.80
N HIS A 38 -6.49 -9.32 -3.10
CA HIS A 38 -5.22 -9.77 -3.70
C HIS A 38 -4.64 -11.05 -3.05
N GLY A 39 -5.50 -12.06 -2.85
CA GLY A 39 -5.10 -13.31 -2.21
C GLY A 39 -4.84 -13.21 -0.70
N ARG A 40 -5.22 -12.11 -0.08
CA ARG A 40 -5.17 -11.91 1.37
C ARG A 40 -6.58 -11.76 1.94
N VAL A 41 -6.75 -12.20 3.17
CA VAL A 41 -8.02 -12.06 3.90
C VAL A 41 -7.82 -11.10 5.05
N LEU A 42 -8.62 -10.03 5.06
CA LEU A 42 -8.77 -9.15 6.22
C LEU A 42 -9.99 -9.60 7.02
N TYR A 43 -9.88 -9.63 8.33
CA TYR A 43 -10.93 -10.07 9.22
C TYR A 43 -11.53 -8.91 10.00
N ASP A 44 -12.84 -9.01 10.26
CA ASP A 44 -13.62 -8.04 11.04
C ASP A 44 -13.47 -6.61 10.50
N VAL A 45 -13.68 -6.45 9.19
CA VAL A 45 -13.47 -5.17 8.52
C VAL A 45 -14.63 -4.23 8.72
N VAL A 46 -14.33 -3.04 9.22
CA VAL A 46 -15.22 -1.88 9.25
C VAL A 46 -14.52 -0.74 8.56
N ALA A 47 -15.12 -0.19 7.51
CA ALA A 47 -14.55 0.93 6.79
C ALA A 47 -15.62 1.98 6.49
N GLY A 48 -15.24 3.24 6.65
CA GLY A 48 -16.03 4.39 6.22
C GLY A 48 -15.18 5.28 5.32
N LEU A 49 -15.50 5.28 4.03
CA LEU A 49 -14.75 6.04 3.02
C LEU A 49 -15.64 7.07 2.35
N THR A 50 -15.08 8.21 2.04
CA THR A 50 -15.73 9.29 1.31
C THR A 50 -14.89 9.65 0.09
N GLN A 51 -15.53 9.87 -1.04
CA GLN A 51 -14.88 10.36 -2.24
C GLN A 51 -15.10 11.87 -2.39
N THR A 52 -14.02 12.60 -2.57
CA THR A 52 -14.03 14.03 -2.89
C THR A 52 -12.93 14.30 -3.93
N ASP A 53 -13.25 14.94 -5.02
CA ASP A 53 -12.30 15.24 -6.12
C ASP A 53 -11.52 14.01 -6.59
N SER A 54 -12.23 12.88 -6.75
CA SER A 54 -11.69 11.57 -7.11
C SER A 54 -10.79 10.91 -6.05
N VAL A 55 -10.52 11.56 -4.91
CA VAL A 55 -9.74 11.01 -3.81
C VAL A 55 -10.66 10.28 -2.84
N TRP A 56 -10.36 9.02 -2.57
CA TRP A 56 -11.00 8.25 -1.52
C TRP A 56 -10.26 8.43 -0.21
N ARG A 57 -10.97 8.78 0.84
CA ARG A 57 -10.40 8.98 2.17
C ARG A 57 -11.34 8.52 3.27
N GLY A 58 -10.78 8.04 4.36
CA GLY A 58 -11.55 7.65 5.53
C GLY A 58 -10.81 6.74 6.48
N ASN A 59 -11.55 6.09 7.35
CA ASN A 59 -10.99 5.17 8.33
C ASN A 59 -11.32 3.73 7.98
N ILE A 60 -10.35 2.86 8.23
CA ILE A 60 -10.49 1.42 8.14
C ILE A 60 -10.09 0.79 9.47
N GLN A 61 -10.81 -0.21 9.89
CA GLN A 61 -10.53 -1.05 11.04
C GLN A 61 -10.68 -2.50 10.64
N ALA A 62 -9.66 -3.29 10.89
CA ALA A 62 -9.64 -4.74 10.72
C ALA A 62 -8.71 -5.34 11.77
N ARG A 63 -8.67 -6.66 11.90
CA ARG A 63 -7.70 -7.29 12.81
C ARG A 63 -6.26 -6.98 12.44
N GLN A 64 -5.97 -6.92 11.14
CA GLN A 64 -4.61 -6.76 10.63
C GLN A 64 -4.15 -5.32 10.54
N LEU A 65 -5.09 -4.36 10.47
CA LEU A 65 -4.75 -2.95 10.35
C LEU A 65 -5.88 -2.05 10.86
N ALA A 66 -5.53 -0.88 11.36
CA ALA A 66 -6.51 0.16 11.66
C ALA A 66 -5.90 1.54 11.49
N GLY A 67 -6.70 2.49 11.03
CA GLY A 67 -6.32 3.89 10.95
C GLY A 67 -6.95 4.62 9.77
N TYR A 68 -6.38 5.77 9.46
CA TYR A 68 -6.80 6.64 8.38
C TYR A 68 -6.06 6.29 7.09
N VAL A 69 -6.79 6.26 5.97
CA VAL A 69 -6.26 5.98 4.65
C VAL A 69 -6.80 6.95 3.62
N GLU A 70 -5.96 7.26 2.62
CA GLU A 70 -6.37 7.94 1.41
C GLU A 70 -5.84 7.18 0.18
N TYR A 71 -6.64 7.16 -0.86
CA TYR A 71 -6.24 6.69 -2.17
C TYR A 71 -6.48 7.79 -3.20
N HIS A 72 -5.40 8.24 -3.80
CA HIS A 72 -5.41 9.18 -4.93
C HIS A 72 -5.23 8.37 -6.20
N PRO A 73 -6.21 8.36 -7.12
CA PRO A 73 -6.08 7.65 -8.38
C PRO A 73 -4.97 8.24 -9.25
N ALA A 74 -4.56 7.47 -10.25
CA ALA A 74 -3.56 7.91 -11.22
C ALA A 74 -3.93 9.25 -11.85
N GLY A 75 -2.97 10.15 -11.95
CA GLY A 75 -3.16 11.50 -12.46
C GLY A 75 -1.84 12.23 -12.70
N LYS A 76 -1.91 13.55 -12.94
CA LYS A 76 -0.71 14.34 -13.25
C LYS A 76 0.33 14.36 -12.13
N ALA A 77 -0.13 14.47 -10.88
CA ALA A 77 0.76 14.51 -9.71
C ALA A 77 1.33 13.14 -9.36
N HIS A 78 0.52 12.09 -9.51
CA HIS A 78 0.89 10.72 -9.19
C HIS A 78 0.51 9.82 -10.38
N PRO A 79 1.44 9.53 -11.30
CA PRO A 79 1.14 8.79 -12.54
C PRO A 79 0.53 7.41 -12.31
N GLN A 80 0.84 6.76 -11.20
CA GLN A 80 0.32 5.46 -10.79
C GLN A 80 -0.58 5.52 -9.54
N GLY A 81 -0.98 6.75 -9.15
CA GLY A 81 -1.72 6.99 -7.92
C GLY A 81 -0.82 7.14 -6.69
N LEU A 82 -1.46 7.43 -5.57
CA LEU A 82 -0.81 7.55 -4.25
C LEU A 82 -1.67 6.83 -3.21
N VAL A 83 -1.02 6.04 -2.37
CA VAL A 83 -1.58 5.50 -1.14
C VAL A 83 -0.97 6.25 0.04
N PHE A 84 -1.81 6.98 0.75
CA PHE A 84 -1.46 7.65 1.99
C PHE A 84 -2.12 6.91 3.15
N ALA A 85 -1.37 6.61 4.21
CA ALA A 85 -1.91 5.94 5.37
C ALA A 85 -1.26 6.38 6.68
N ARG A 86 -2.09 6.55 7.71
CA ARG A 86 -1.67 6.80 9.09
C ARG A 86 -2.35 5.76 9.97
N LEU A 87 -1.63 4.69 10.24
CA LEU A 87 -2.17 3.51 10.90
C LEU A 87 -1.77 3.48 12.38
N SER A 88 -2.69 3.09 13.23
CA SER A 88 -2.41 2.76 14.63
C SER A 88 -1.68 1.43 14.73
N HIS A 89 -2.10 0.43 13.95
CA HIS A 89 -1.41 -0.84 13.85
C HIS A 89 -1.44 -1.41 12.44
N LEU A 90 -0.45 -2.25 12.13
CA LEU A 90 -0.36 -3.06 10.91
C LEU A 90 0.32 -4.39 11.24
N LEU A 91 -0.40 -5.48 11.00
CA LEU A 91 0.10 -6.83 11.17
C LEU A 91 0.29 -7.47 9.80
N LEU A 92 1.52 -7.77 9.43
CA LEU A 92 1.83 -8.47 8.19
C LEU A 92 2.18 -9.93 8.49
N PRO A 93 1.64 -10.88 7.70
CA PRO A 93 1.97 -12.30 7.85
C PRO A 93 3.40 -12.59 7.38
N GLU A 94 3.86 -13.78 7.69
CA GLU A 94 5.08 -14.35 7.11
C GLU A 94 4.99 -14.35 5.57
N GLY A 95 6.14 -14.09 4.91
CA GLY A 95 6.21 -14.00 3.43
C GLY A 95 5.72 -12.68 2.83
N ALA A 96 5.22 -11.74 3.64
CA ALA A 96 4.77 -10.44 3.12
C ALA A 96 5.91 -9.64 2.45
N ALA A 97 7.11 -9.71 3.00
CA ALA A 97 8.29 -9.05 2.43
C ALA A 97 8.69 -9.66 1.09
N ASP A 98 8.71 -10.99 0.97
CA ASP A 98 9.03 -11.70 -0.28
C ASP A 98 7.99 -11.40 -1.37
N GLN A 99 6.72 -11.27 -0.98
CA GLN A 99 5.66 -10.94 -1.92
C GLN A 99 5.79 -9.49 -2.43
N ALA A 100 6.15 -8.56 -1.56
CA ALA A 100 6.43 -7.18 -1.95
C ALA A 100 7.64 -7.10 -2.89
N ASP A 101 8.72 -7.83 -2.60
CA ASP A 101 9.90 -7.89 -3.45
C ASP A 101 9.59 -8.44 -4.85
N ARG A 102 8.80 -9.51 -4.94
CA ARG A 102 8.35 -10.06 -6.24
C ARG A 102 7.53 -9.05 -7.05
N LEU A 103 6.62 -8.32 -6.41
CA LEU A 103 5.83 -7.29 -7.09
C LEU A 103 6.72 -6.15 -7.61
N LEU A 104 7.67 -5.69 -6.81
CA LEU A 104 8.62 -4.66 -7.19
C LEU A 104 9.54 -5.10 -8.33
N GLN A 105 9.91 -6.38 -8.37
CA GLN A 105 10.73 -6.94 -9.46
C GLN A 105 9.94 -7.15 -10.75
N SER A 106 8.66 -7.54 -10.65
CA SER A 106 7.84 -7.87 -11.83
C SER A 106 7.16 -6.64 -12.45
N GLN A 107 6.64 -5.72 -11.64
CA GLN A 107 5.81 -4.61 -12.08
C GLN A 107 6.09 -3.29 -11.36
N PRO A 108 7.34 -2.83 -11.25
CA PRO A 108 7.67 -1.61 -10.51
C PRO A 108 6.97 -0.38 -11.07
N GLN A 109 6.68 -0.38 -12.36
CA GLN A 109 6.04 0.73 -13.06
C GLN A 109 4.55 0.89 -12.76
N GLN A 110 3.91 -0.14 -12.20
CA GLN A 110 2.49 -0.13 -11.83
C GLN A 110 2.27 0.17 -10.35
N MET A 111 3.34 0.23 -9.56
CA MET A 111 3.25 0.51 -8.13
C MET A 111 2.89 1.97 -7.89
N PRO A 112 1.90 2.25 -7.03
CA PRO A 112 1.58 3.62 -6.65
C PRO A 112 2.71 4.24 -5.81
N ALA A 113 2.70 5.57 -5.70
CA ALA A 113 3.47 6.26 -4.67
C ALA A 113 2.91 5.89 -3.28
N LEU A 114 3.77 5.89 -2.27
CA LEU A 114 3.42 5.52 -0.90
C LEU A 114 3.84 6.62 0.08
N ASP A 115 2.98 6.94 1.03
CA ASP A 115 3.28 7.71 2.23
C ASP A 115 2.55 7.07 3.42
N ILE A 116 3.24 6.17 4.11
CA ILE A 116 2.65 5.31 5.15
C ILE A 116 3.40 5.49 6.46
N SER A 117 2.65 5.74 7.54
CA SER A 117 3.16 5.67 8.91
C SER A 117 2.32 4.72 9.74
N VAL A 118 2.98 3.89 10.53
CA VAL A 118 2.37 2.90 11.42
C VAL A 118 2.97 3.05 12.81
N LYS A 119 2.13 3.14 13.84
CA LYS A 119 2.60 3.23 15.23
C LYS A 119 3.04 1.88 15.79
N GLU A 120 2.26 0.84 15.52
CA GLU A 120 2.50 -0.52 15.99
C GLU A 120 2.57 -1.45 14.78
N PHE A 121 3.78 -1.75 14.36
CA PHE A 121 4.06 -2.65 13.25
C PHE A 121 4.48 -4.02 13.75
N ALA A 122 3.88 -5.07 13.20
CA ALA A 122 4.30 -6.44 13.45
C ALA A 122 4.42 -7.23 12.15
N LEU A 123 5.43 -8.07 12.07
CA LEU A 123 5.71 -8.95 10.93
C LEU A 123 5.88 -10.38 11.45
N ALA A 124 5.16 -11.32 10.85
CA ALA A 124 5.20 -12.75 11.21
C ALA A 124 4.97 -12.98 12.72
N GLY A 125 4.04 -12.22 13.32
CA GLY A 125 3.71 -12.32 14.74
C GLY A 125 4.72 -11.65 15.69
N ARG A 126 5.76 -10.99 15.17
CA ARG A 126 6.76 -10.26 15.97
C ARG A 126 6.49 -8.76 15.93
N ALA A 127 6.34 -8.14 17.08
CA ALA A 127 6.25 -6.69 17.18
C ALA A 127 7.60 -6.06 16.82
N LEU A 128 7.61 -5.15 15.86
CA LEU A 128 8.81 -4.48 15.35
C LEU A 128 8.80 -2.96 15.65
N GLY A 129 7.85 -2.48 16.46
CA GLY A 129 7.76 -1.07 16.79
C GLY A 129 7.03 -0.25 15.74
N SER A 130 7.56 0.90 15.32
CA SER A 130 6.91 1.75 14.32
C SER A 130 7.52 1.58 12.93
N LEU A 131 6.70 1.88 11.90
CA LEU A 131 7.11 1.82 10.50
C LEU A 131 6.82 3.16 9.81
N ALA A 132 7.77 3.64 9.01
CA ALA A 132 7.56 4.74 8.07
C ALA A 132 8.04 4.33 6.67
N VAL A 133 7.18 4.53 5.67
CA VAL A 133 7.47 4.21 4.26
C VAL A 133 7.13 5.42 3.41
N GLN A 134 8.09 5.85 2.57
CA GLN A 134 7.87 6.85 1.53
C GLN A 134 8.47 6.34 0.23
N ALA A 135 7.65 6.35 -0.81
CA ALA A 135 8.06 5.94 -2.14
C ALA A 135 7.33 6.74 -3.21
N GLN A 136 7.97 6.94 -4.35
CA GLN A 136 7.42 7.74 -5.42
C GLN A 136 7.75 7.17 -6.80
N ASN A 137 6.91 7.57 -7.77
CA ASN A 137 7.18 7.32 -9.17
C ASN A 137 8.02 8.47 -9.73
N GLN A 138 9.16 8.15 -10.33
CA GLN A 138 10.04 9.11 -10.99
C GLN A 138 10.28 8.70 -12.44
N ARG A 139 10.73 9.65 -13.26
CA ARG A 139 11.31 9.37 -14.58
C ARG A 139 12.75 9.76 -14.57
N ARG A 140 13.62 8.80 -14.95
CA ARG A 140 15.04 9.04 -15.17
C ARG A 140 15.40 8.61 -16.58
N ASP A 141 16.01 9.49 -17.35
CA ASP A 141 16.38 9.23 -18.74
C ASP A 141 15.21 8.71 -19.61
N GLY A 142 14.01 9.26 -19.36
CA GLY A 142 12.77 8.87 -20.03
C GLY A 142 12.12 7.56 -19.54
N GLN A 143 12.82 6.79 -18.69
CA GLN A 143 12.33 5.53 -18.15
C GLN A 143 11.60 5.71 -16.81
N PRO A 144 10.42 5.10 -16.64
CA PRO A 144 9.71 5.15 -15.38
C PRO A 144 10.43 4.28 -14.33
N GLN A 145 10.56 4.84 -13.13
CA GLN A 145 11.16 4.17 -11.97
C GLN A 145 10.27 4.33 -10.75
N TRP A 146 10.25 3.32 -9.89
CA TRP A 146 9.69 3.41 -8.56
C TRP A 146 10.85 3.52 -7.56
N VAL A 147 10.82 4.57 -6.75
CA VAL A 147 11.91 4.90 -5.82
C VAL A 147 11.37 4.83 -4.40
N LEU A 148 11.97 3.98 -3.59
CA LEU A 148 11.78 3.93 -2.15
C LEU A 148 12.73 4.94 -1.51
N ASP A 149 12.21 6.10 -1.15
CA ASP A 149 12.99 7.18 -0.53
C ASP A 149 13.28 6.90 0.94
N ARG A 150 12.31 6.23 1.61
CA ARG A 150 12.38 5.93 3.02
C ARG A 150 11.66 4.64 3.36
N PHE A 151 12.33 3.80 4.10
CA PHE A 151 11.76 2.65 4.80
C PHE A 151 12.45 2.56 6.16
N ASP A 152 11.78 2.99 7.21
CA ASP A 152 12.32 2.98 8.56
C ASP A 152 11.46 2.11 9.46
N VAL A 153 12.07 1.14 10.12
CA VAL A 153 11.46 0.37 11.21
C VAL A 153 12.18 0.74 12.49
N THR A 154 11.46 1.35 13.42
CA THR A 154 12.01 1.77 14.70
C THR A 154 11.61 0.81 15.78
N LEU A 155 12.57 -0.03 16.21
CA LEU A 155 12.47 -0.90 17.37
C LEU A 155 12.92 -0.15 18.63
N PRO A 156 12.63 -0.66 19.84
CA PRO A 156 13.07 -0.03 21.09
C PRO A 156 14.58 0.19 21.19
N GLU A 157 15.38 -0.68 20.59
CA GLU A 157 16.85 -0.67 20.70
C GLU A 157 17.58 -0.47 19.36
N ALA A 158 16.85 -0.35 18.25
CA ALA A 158 17.45 -0.24 16.91
C ALA A 158 16.54 0.47 15.91
N VAL A 159 17.13 1.06 14.89
CA VAL A 159 16.41 1.57 13.71
C VAL A 159 16.95 0.85 12.49
N LEU A 160 16.06 0.21 11.75
CA LEU A 160 16.37 -0.39 10.44
C LEU A 160 15.92 0.58 9.36
N THR A 161 16.83 0.94 8.46
CA THR A 161 16.54 1.83 7.34
C THR A 161 16.84 1.13 6.02
N ALA A 162 16.01 1.39 5.00
CA ALA A 162 16.28 0.93 3.66
C ALA A 162 15.86 1.98 2.63
N GLN A 163 16.54 1.98 1.50
CA GLN A 163 16.23 2.76 0.31
C GLN A 163 16.47 1.90 -0.93
N GLY A 164 15.78 2.21 -2.02
CA GLY A 164 15.95 1.42 -3.24
C GLY A 164 15.31 2.06 -4.46
N THR A 165 15.67 1.55 -5.64
CA THR A 165 15.10 1.96 -6.91
C THR A 165 14.82 0.73 -7.75
N TRP A 166 13.61 0.65 -8.31
CA TRP A 166 13.16 -0.43 -9.18
C TRP A 166 12.68 0.15 -10.51
N GLY A 167 12.97 -0.57 -11.60
CA GLY A 167 12.71 -0.10 -12.96
C GLY A 167 13.88 0.68 -13.57
N GLY A 168 13.90 0.77 -14.92
CA GLY A 168 15.01 1.36 -15.68
C GLY A 168 16.06 0.34 -16.10
N PRO A 169 16.99 0.72 -16.99
CA PRO A 169 17.99 -0.20 -17.59
C PRO A 169 19.02 -0.75 -16.59
N ASP A 170 19.16 -0.13 -15.40
CA ASP A 170 20.14 -0.51 -14.38
C ASP A 170 19.56 -1.35 -13.22
N ALA A 171 18.30 -1.73 -13.29
CA ALA A 171 17.64 -2.52 -12.24
C ALA A 171 18.29 -3.88 -11.98
N GLN A 172 19.07 -4.39 -12.95
CA GLN A 172 19.81 -5.64 -12.82
C GLN A 172 21.20 -5.51 -12.17
N ARG A 173 21.73 -4.30 -11.94
CA ARG A 173 23.10 -4.10 -11.48
C ARG A 173 23.28 -3.67 -10.02
N ARG A 174 22.25 -3.33 -9.29
CA ARG A 174 22.38 -2.91 -7.89
C ARG A 174 21.72 -3.86 -6.91
N ARG A 175 22.15 -5.11 -6.92
CA ARG A 175 22.14 -5.92 -5.70
C ARG A 175 23.35 -5.49 -4.88
N THR A 176 23.09 -5.17 -3.62
CA THR A 176 24.08 -5.05 -2.55
C THR A 176 24.46 -3.62 -2.15
N GLN A 177 23.81 -3.18 -1.09
CA GLN A 177 24.53 -2.64 0.07
C GLN A 177 23.65 -2.78 1.30
N HIS A 178 23.83 -3.89 2.00
CA HIS A 178 23.42 -4.04 3.40
C HIS A 178 24.52 -3.37 4.23
N GLY A 179 24.25 -2.18 4.72
CA GLY A 179 25.05 -1.57 5.77
C GLY A 179 24.40 -1.89 7.11
N VAL A 180 24.95 -2.86 7.81
CA VAL A 180 24.70 -3.03 9.24
C VAL A 180 25.71 -2.13 9.94
N HIS A 181 25.22 -1.15 10.67
CA HIS A 181 25.98 -0.41 11.69
C HIS A 181 25.24 -0.46 12.99
#